data_2d6593923c319390d04d7a48b6fca0d6
#
_entry.id   2d6593923c319390d04d7a48b6fca0d6
#
_cell.length_a   1.000
_cell.length_b   1.000
_cell.length_c   1.000
_cell.angle_alpha   90.00
_cell.angle_beta   90.00
_cell.angle_gamma   90.00
#
_symmetry.space_group_name_H-M   'P 1'
#
loop_
_entity.id
_entity.type
_entity.pdbx_description
1 polymer ?
#
loop_
_entity_poly.entity_id
_entity_poly.type
_entity_poly.pdbx_seq_one_letter_code
_entity_poly.pdbx_strand_id
1 'polypeptide(L)'
;MVFERRRYMESMIINSVDSLWVLIAGILVMFMQPGFMLVETGFTRSKNSVNIVMKNFMDFSVGAITYWAFGFAFAYGGTTLGGFIAYGDFFLEGQASTYFFQVVFAATAATIVSGAVAERTKFSAYLLFQPFICGVIYPIVTHWVWSGQGWLGDLGFIDFAGSGVVHMVGGFAALAGV
;
A
#
# COMPACT_ATOMS: atom_id res chain seq x y z
N MET A 1 6.80 16.62 39.42
CA MET A 1 5.81 15.49 39.42
C MET A 1 4.49 15.87 38.74
N VAL A 2 3.75 16.93 39.16
CA VAL A 2 2.45 17.32 38.53
C VAL A 2 2.63 17.76 37.09
N PHE A 3 3.63 18.59 36.77
CA PHE A 3 3.90 19.09 35.38
C PHE A 3 4.37 17.98 34.45
N GLU A 4 5.10 16.98 34.89
CA GLU A 4 5.51 15.84 34.07
C GLU A 4 4.34 14.94 33.76
N ARG A 5 3.48 14.68 34.74
CA ARG A 5 2.25 13.90 34.54
C ARG A 5 1.30 14.58 33.55
N ARG A 6 1.18 15.90 33.63
CA ARG A 6 0.36 16.67 32.69
C ARG A 6 0.93 16.58 31.26
N ARG A 7 2.21 16.81 31.05
CA ARG A 7 2.86 16.64 29.72
C ARG A 7 2.72 15.23 29.17
N TYR A 8 2.86 14.22 30.00
CA TYR A 8 2.65 12.83 29.61
C TYR A 8 1.22 12.56 29.16
N MET A 9 0.23 13.06 29.90
CA MET A 9 -1.18 12.93 29.51
C MET A 9 -1.49 13.69 28.21
N GLU A 10 -0.98 14.89 28.04
CA GLU A 10 -1.14 15.68 26.81
C GLU A 10 -0.54 14.94 25.60
N SER A 11 0.66 14.38 25.72
CA SER A 11 1.27 13.61 24.64
C SER A 11 0.50 12.32 24.31
N MET A 12 -0.03 11.62 25.30
CA MET A 12 -0.90 10.46 25.07
C MET A 12 -2.17 10.82 24.33
N ILE A 13 -2.81 11.94 24.66
CA ILE A 13 -4.03 12.39 23.98
C ILE A 13 -3.71 12.75 22.52
N ILE A 14 -2.64 13.50 22.27
CA ILE A 14 -2.21 13.88 20.92
C ILE A 14 -1.96 12.61 20.09
N ASN A 15 -1.16 11.68 20.59
CA ASN A 15 -0.85 10.43 19.88
C ASN A 15 -2.11 9.59 19.61
N SER A 16 -3.08 9.59 20.51
CA SER A 16 -4.35 8.88 20.32
C SER A 16 -5.22 9.53 19.24
N VAL A 17 -5.26 10.87 19.20
CA VAL A 17 -5.98 11.63 18.17
C VAL A 17 -5.33 11.44 16.81
N ASP A 18 -4.00 11.49 16.72
CA ASP A 18 -3.24 11.24 15.49
C ASP A 18 -3.48 9.82 14.97
N SER A 19 -3.45 8.82 15.85
CA SER A 19 -3.75 7.43 15.49
C SER A 19 -5.17 7.26 14.98
N LEU A 20 -6.14 7.91 15.63
CA LEU A 20 -7.54 7.90 15.18
C LEU A 20 -7.68 8.55 13.80
N TRP A 21 -6.98 9.67 13.56
CA TRP A 21 -6.98 10.33 12.27
C TRP A 21 -6.42 9.43 11.16
N VAL A 22 -5.29 8.78 11.42
CA VAL A 22 -4.68 7.82 10.48
C VAL A 22 -5.63 6.65 10.16
N LEU A 23 -6.33 6.11 11.17
CA LEU A 23 -7.30 5.04 10.96
C LEU A 23 -8.50 5.50 10.12
N ILE A 24 -9.07 6.68 10.41
CA ILE A 24 -10.17 7.25 9.61
C ILE A 24 -9.72 7.48 8.17
N ALA A 25 -8.55 8.07 7.97
CA ALA A 25 -7.98 8.27 6.64
C ALA A 25 -7.77 6.94 5.91
N GLY A 26 -7.23 5.92 6.59
CA GLY A 26 -7.07 4.58 6.04
C GLY A 26 -8.40 3.93 5.61
N ILE A 27 -9.46 4.10 6.40
CA ILE A 27 -10.81 3.64 6.04
C ILE A 27 -11.30 4.36 4.78
N LEU A 28 -11.11 5.67 4.66
CA LEU A 28 -11.50 6.42 3.47
C LEU A 28 -10.72 5.97 2.24
N VAL A 29 -9.41 5.73 2.37
CA VAL A 29 -8.57 5.18 1.28
C VAL A 29 -8.99 3.76 0.91
N MET A 30 -9.42 2.94 1.88
CA MET A 30 -9.92 1.59 1.62
C MET A 30 -11.14 1.58 0.68
N PHE A 31 -11.96 2.65 0.66
CA PHE A 31 -13.05 2.79 -0.30
C PHE A 31 -12.57 2.92 -1.76
N MET A 32 -11.29 3.14 -2.00
CA MET A 32 -10.73 3.06 -3.36
C MET A 32 -10.84 1.63 -3.93
N GLN A 33 -10.77 0.58 -3.10
CA GLN A 33 -10.87 -0.80 -3.58
C GLN A 33 -12.23 -1.09 -4.25
N PRO A 34 -13.38 -0.88 -3.58
CA PRO A 34 -14.68 -0.99 -4.26
C PRO A 34 -14.86 0.04 -5.39
N GLY A 35 -14.24 1.22 -5.29
CA GLY A 35 -14.25 2.21 -6.36
C GLY A 35 -13.59 1.69 -7.64
N PHE A 36 -12.38 1.15 -7.55
CA PHE A 36 -11.69 0.51 -8.69
C PHE A 36 -12.46 -0.70 -9.21
N MET A 37 -12.98 -1.54 -8.33
CA MET A 37 -13.80 -2.69 -8.71
C MET A 37 -14.99 -2.26 -9.57
N LEU A 38 -15.70 -1.20 -9.22
CA LEU A 38 -16.83 -0.68 -9.98
C LEU A 38 -16.41 -0.10 -11.32
N VAL A 39 -15.33 0.69 -11.34
CA VAL A 39 -14.78 1.29 -12.56
C VAL A 39 -14.31 0.22 -13.54
N GLU A 40 -13.50 -0.75 -13.08
CA GLU A 40 -13.02 -1.84 -13.91
C GLU A 40 -14.17 -2.71 -14.47
N THR A 41 -15.14 -3.02 -13.60
CA THR A 41 -16.33 -3.79 -14.03
C THR A 41 -17.15 -3.03 -15.07
N GLY A 42 -17.23 -1.69 -14.94
CA GLY A 42 -17.93 -0.84 -15.89
C GLY A 42 -17.25 -0.75 -17.27
N PHE A 43 -15.93 -0.85 -17.32
CA PHE A 43 -15.17 -0.81 -18.59
C PHE A 43 -14.98 -2.18 -19.26
N THR A 44 -15.28 -3.26 -18.57
CA THR A 44 -15.13 -4.62 -19.10
C THR A 44 -16.46 -5.20 -19.58
N ARG A 45 -16.39 -6.24 -20.41
CA ARG A 45 -17.59 -6.93 -20.90
C ARG A 45 -18.33 -7.61 -19.73
N SER A 46 -19.64 -7.52 -19.71
CA SER A 46 -20.51 -8.04 -18.64
C SER A 46 -20.24 -9.51 -18.27
N LYS A 47 -19.86 -10.35 -19.24
CA LYS A 47 -19.50 -11.75 -19.02
C LYS A 47 -18.27 -11.93 -18.10
N ASN A 48 -17.46 -10.91 -17.96
CA ASN A 48 -16.23 -10.92 -17.15
C ASN A 48 -16.40 -10.24 -15.78
N SER A 49 -17.56 -9.67 -15.47
CA SER A 49 -17.81 -8.90 -14.25
C SER A 49 -17.44 -9.67 -12.98
N VAL A 50 -17.83 -10.94 -12.88
CA VAL A 50 -17.50 -11.77 -11.70
C VAL A 50 -15.99 -11.97 -11.57
N ASN A 51 -15.29 -12.19 -12.67
CA ASN A 51 -13.83 -12.34 -12.68
C ASN A 51 -13.13 -11.05 -12.20
N ILE A 52 -13.60 -9.89 -12.64
CA ILE A 52 -13.07 -8.59 -12.26
C ILE A 52 -13.32 -8.32 -10.77
N VAL A 53 -14.53 -8.56 -10.29
CA VAL A 53 -14.87 -8.42 -8.85
C VAL A 53 -13.96 -9.31 -8.00
N MET A 54 -13.77 -10.57 -8.40
CA MET A 54 -12.91 -11.50 -7.68
C MET A 54 -11.43 -11.08 -7.70
N LYS A 55 -10.92 -10.53 -8.82
CA LYS A 55 -9.56 -9.98 -8.88
C LYS A 55 -9.39 -8.87 -7.83
N ASN A 56 -10.27 -7.87 -7.83
CA ASN A 56 -10.18 -6.75 -6.90
C ASN A 56 -10.31 -7.18 -5.43
N PHE A 57 -11.15 -8.18 -5.15
CA PHE A 57 -11.22 -8.76 -3.80
C PHE A 57 -9.90 -9.44 -3.41
N MET A 58 -9.30 -10.18 -4.33
CA MET A 58 -8.03 -10.86 -4.10
C MET A 58 -6.85 -9.87 -4.01
N ASP A 59 -6.92 -8.72 -4.70
CA ASP A 59 -5.91 -7.65 -4.59
C ASP A 59 -5.76 -7.19 -3.14
N PHE A 60 -6.86 -6.95 -2.48
CA PHE A 60 -6.81 -6.58 -1.07
C PHE A 60 -6.36 -7.76 -0.20
N SER A 61 -6.94 -8.95 -0.40
CA SER A 61 -6.69 -10.11 0.48
C SER A 61 -5.25 -10.64 0.38
N VAL A 62 -4.79 -10.90 -0.83
CA VAL A 62 -3.41 -11.41 -1.07
C VAL A 62 -2.39 -10.29 -0.84
N GLY A 63 -2.73 -9.07 -1.27
CA GLY A 63 -1.89 -7.88 -1.04
C GLY A 63 -1.67 -7.62 0.44
N ALA A 64 -2.72 -7.69 1.27
CA ALA A 64 -2.61 -7.49 2.71
C ALA A 64 -1.71 -8.54 3.36
N ILE A 65 -1.89 -9.82 3.04
CA ILE A 65 -1.06 -10.89 3.59
C ILE A 65 0.41 -10.73 3.17
N THR A 66 0.66 -10.43 1.90
CA THR A 66 2.01 -10.28 1.37
C THR A 66 2.71 -9.05 1.93
N TYR A 67 1.97 -7.93 2.01
CA TYR A 67 2.49 -6.69 2.57
C TYR A 67 2.76 -6.83 4.07
N TRP A 68 1.91 -7.56 4.80
CA TRP A 68 2.15 -7.89 6.20
C TRP A 68 3.40 -8.75 6.41
N ALA A 69 3.59 -9.77 5.57
CA ALA A 69 4.69 -10.71 5.75
C ALA A 69 6.06 -10.07 5.48
N PHE A 70 6.20 -9.30 4.41
CA PHE A 70 7.49 -8.69 4.01
C PHE A 70 7.40 -7.29 3.45
N GLY A 71 6.30 -6.90 2.82
CA GLY A 71 6.22 -5.59 2.16
C GLY A 71 6.41 -4.43 3.12
N PHE A 72 5.79 -4.48 4.29
CA PHE A 72 5.94 -3.45 5.31
C PHE A 72 7.39 -3.36 5.82
N ALA A 73 8.06 -4.50 6.00
CA ALA A 73 9.46 -4.55 6.40
C ALA A 73 10.39 -3.93 5.35
N PHE A 74 10.13 -4.15 4.05
CA PHE A 74 10.92 -3.55 2.96
C PHE A 74 10.65 -2.05 2.80
N ALA A 75 9.48 -1.57 3.17
CA ALA A 75 9.15 -0.15 3.13
C ALA A 75 9.62 0.62 4.37
N TYR A 76 9.41 0.08 5.56
CA TYR A 76 9.52 0.79 6.85
C TYR A 76 10.35 0.07 7.90
N GLY A 77 11.03 -1.02 7.56
CA GLY A 77 11.89 -1.75 8.50
C GLY A 77 12.96 -0.89 9.16
N GLY A 78 13.39 -1.30 10.35
CA GLY A 78 14.28 -0.51 11.19
C GLY A 78 15.71 -0.28 10.64
N THR A 79 16.11 -1.02 9.60
CA THR A 79 17.44 -0.88 8.98
C THR A 79 17.30 -0.61 7.49
N THR A 80 18.03 0.38 6.98
CA THR A 80 18.04 0.70 5.55
C THR A 80 19.38 0.34 4.89
N LEU A 81 19.33 -0.13 3.65
CA LEU A 81 20.48 -0.38 2.78
C LEU A 81 20.65 0.79 1.80
N GLY A 82 21.39 1.80 2.22
CA GLY A 82 21.72 2.96 1.39
C GLY A 82 20.52 3.77 0.89
N GLY A 83 19.38 3.72 1.59
CA GLY A 83 18.17 4.41 1.18
C GLY A 83 17.38 3.72 0.05
N PHE A 84 17.83 2.54 -0.41
CA PHE A 84 17.16 1.83 -1.51
C PHE A 84 16.12 0.81 -1.04
N ILE A 85 16.33 0.16 0.08
CA ILE A 85 15.41 -0.81 0.66
C ILE A 85 15.60 -0.86 2.17
N ALA A 86 14.52 -1.03 2.91
CA ALA A 86 14.57 -1.35 4.32
C ALA A 86 14.50 -2.86 4.56
N TYR A 87 14.87 -3.28 5.75
CA TYR A 87 14.65 -4.63 6.25
C TYR A 87 14.56 -4.65 7.78
N GLY A 88 14.01 -5.71 8.32
CA GLY A 88 13.68 -5.85 9.73
C GLY A 88 12.17 -5.75 9.96
N ASP A 89 11.73 -6.05 11.17
CA ASP A 89 10.32 -5.96 11.60
C ASP A 89 9.35 -6.73 10.69
N PHE A 90 9.77 -7.91 10.21
CA PHE A 90 8.93 -8.81 9.44
C PHE A 90 7.72 -9.27 10.27
N PHE A 91 6.61 -9.53 9.61
CA PHE A 91 5.34 -9.93 10.25
C PHE A 91 4.75 -8.92 11.21
N LEU A 92 5.13 -7.65 11.05
CA LEU A 92 4.60 -6.49 11.74
C LEU A 92 4.71 -6.54 13.27
N GLU A 93 5.69 -5.86 13.82
CA GLU A 93 5.79 -5.65 15.26
C GLU A 93 5.33 -4.22 15.63
N GLY A 94 4.14 -4.11 16.25
CA GLY A 94 3.72 -2.92 16.98
C GLY A 94 3.24 -1.69 16.20
N GLN A 95 3.11 -1.73 14.88
CA GLN A 95 2.76 -0.57 14.03
C GLN A 95 1.42 -0.74 13.29
N ALA A 96 0.40 -1.29 13.95
CA ALA A 96 -0.85 -1.70 13.31
C ALA A 96 -1.60 -0.57 12.57
N SER A 97 -1.65 0.65 13.11
CA SER A 97 -2.33 1.79 12.46
C SER A 97 -1.60 2.25 11.20
N THR A 98 -0.27 2.35 11.25
CA THR A 98 0.57 2.71 10.11
C THR A 98 0.48 1.62 9.04
N TYR A 99 0.56 0.35 9.43
CA TYR A 99 0.36 -0.78 8.52
C TYR A 99 -0.99 -0.71 7.82
N PHE A 100 -2.09 -0.53 8.57
CA PHE A 100 -3.44 -0.46 8.01
C PHE A 100 -3.54 0.67 6.97
N PHE A 101 -2.99 1.84 7.27
CA PHE A 101 -2.97 2.96 6.34
C PHE A 101 -2.15 2.65 5.08
N GLN A 102 -1.02 1.98 5.21
CA GLN A 102 -0.12 1.70 4.09
C GLN A 102 -0.56 0.51 3.23
N VAL A 103 -1.16 -0.50 3.81
CA VAL A 103 -1.61 -1.69 3.05
C VAL A 103 -2.70 -1.38 2.03
N VAL A 104 -3.56 -0.39 2.31
CA VAL A 104 -4.62 0.01 1.38
C VAL A 104 -4.05 0.69 0.12
N PHE A 105 -2.91 1.36 0.23
CA PHE A 105 -2.18 1.89 -0.93
C PHE A 105 -1.43 0.80 -1.71
N ALA A 106 -0.84 -0.17 -1.02
CA ALA A 106 -0.21 -1.32 -1.67
C ALA A 106 -1.22 -2.11 -2.52
N ALA A 107 -2.40 -2.37 -1.97
CA ALA A 107 -3.50 -3.01 -2.69
C ALA A 107 -3.97 -2.16 -3.89
N THR A 108 -3.98 -0.82 -3.75
CA THR A 108 -4.35 0.09 -4.83
C THR A 108 -3.34 0.03 -5.99
N ALA A 109 -2.05 -0.04 -5.72
CA ALA A 109 -1.04 -0.21 -6.77
C ALA A 109 -1.26 -1.50 -7.56
N ALA A 110 -1.61 -2.62 -6.90
CA ALA A 110 -1.94 -3.88 -7.55
C ALA A 110 -3.24 -3.80 -8.38
N THR A 111 -4.27 -3.13 -7.84
CA THR A 111 -5.56 -2.94 -8.54
C THR A 111 -5.39 -2.17 -9.86
N ILE A 112 -4.52 -1.17 -9.94
CA ILE A 112 -4.21 -0.46 -11.19
C ILE A 112 -3.70 -1.44 -12.26
N VAL A 113 -2.86 -2.40 -11.86
CA VAL A 113 -2.39 -3.46 -12.77
C VAL A 113 -3.53 -4.39 -13.19
N SER A 114 -4.43 -4.73 -12.25
CA SER A 114 -5.62 -5.55 -12.52
C SER A 114 -6.43 -4.99 -13.69
N GLY A 115 -6.70 -3.69 -13.67
CA GLY A 115 -7.46 -3.02 -14.72
C GLY A 115 -6.79 -3.09 -16.10
N ALA A 116 -5.49 -2.87 -16.18
CA ALA A 116 -4.75 -2.90 -17.44
C ALA A 116 -4.70 -4.29 -18.09
N VAL A 117 -4.59 -5.35 -17.27
CA VAL A 117 -4.55 -6.74 -17.74
C VAL A 117 -5.93 -7.40 -17.76
N ALA A 118 -6.99 -6.62 -17.51
CA ALA A 118 -8.37 -7.12 -17.56
C ALA A 118 -8.69 -7.74 -18.92
N GLU A 119 -9.42 -8.86 -18.91
CA GLU A 119 -9.81 -9.63 -20.11
C GLU A 119 -8.65 -10.26 -20.91
N ARG A 120 -7.39 -10.01 -20.55
CA ARG A 120 -6.20 -10.49 -21.28
C ARG A 120 -5.43 -11.55 -20.52
N THR A 121 -5.45 -11.48 -19.19
CA THR A 121 -4.65 -12.35 -18.30
C THR A 121 -5.54 -13.34 -17.56
N LYS A 122 -5.08 -14.58 -17.46
CA LYS A 122 -5.74 -15.62 -16.65
C LYS A 122 -5.73 -15.20 -15.18
N PHE A 123 -6.82 -15.49 -14.46
CA PHE A 123 -6.94 -15.18 -13.04
C PHE A 123 -5.79 -15.76 -12.21
N SER A 124 -5.40 -17.02 -12.44
CA SER A 124 -4.29 -17.66 -11.74
C SER A 124 -2.93 -16.98 -11.99
N ALA A 125 -2.66 -16.52 -13.22
CA ALA A 125 -1.45 -15.80 -13.53
C ALA A 125 -1.42 -14.44 -12.80
N TYR A 126 -2.55 -13.76 -12.72
CA TYR A 126 -2.70 -12.53 -11.96
C TYR A 126 -2.36 -12.75 -10.48
N LEU A 127 -2.90 -13.80 -9.86
CA LEU A 127 -2.62 -14.13 -8.46
C LEU A 127 -1.14 -14.46 -8.18
N LEU A 128 -0.39 -14.90 -9.18
CA LEU A 128 1.03 -15.22 -9.03
C LEU A 128 1.93 -13.98 -9.00
N PHE A 129 1.63 -12.96 -9.79
CA PHE A 129 2.50 -11.77 -9.82
C PHE A 129 2.07 -10.68 -8.83
N GLN A 130 0.82 -10.67 -8.39
CA GLN A 130 0.33 -9.70 -7.42
C GLN A 130 1.17 -9.65 -6.11
N PRO A 131 1.61 -10.77 -5.52
CA PRO A 131 2.52 -10.75 -4.37
C PRO A 131 3.85 -10.02 -4.64
N PHE A 132 4.36 -10.07 -5.88
CA PHE A 132 5.57 -9.32 -6.25
C PHE A 132 5.32 -7.82 -6.27
N ILE A 133 4.15 -7.38 -6.71
CA ILE A 133 3.78 -5.96 -6.69
C ILE A 133 3.69 -5.49 -5.25
N CYS A 134 2.86 -6.13 -4.42
CA CYS A 134 2.61 -5.70 -3.04
C CYS A 134 3.76 -5.99 -2.08
N GLY A 135 4.53 -7.06 -2.31
CA GLY A 135 5.59 -7.50 -1.40
C GLY A 135 6.98 -6.99 -1.74
N VAL A 136 7.22 -6.58 -2.98
CA VAL A 136 8.57 -6.20 -3.44
C VAL A 136 8.57 -4.84 -4.16
N ILE A 137 7.88 -4.72 -5.29
CA ILE A 137 7.99 -3.55 -6.16
C ILE A 137 7.47 -2.29 -5.46
N TYR A 138 6.24 -2.32 -4.99
CA TYR A 138 5.61 -1.20 -4.29
C TYR A 138 6.36 -0.83 -3.00
N PRO A 139 6.73 -1.76 -2.10
CA PRO A 139 7.46 -1.43 -0.88
C PRO A 139 8.81 -0.75 -1.11
N ILE A 140 9.57 -1.18 -2.11
CA ILE A 140 10.85 -0.56 -2.45
C ILE A 140 10.66 0.90 -2.84
N VAL A 141 9.71 1.20 -3.72
CA VAL A 141 9.42 2.58 -4.13
C VAL A 141 8.84 3.41 -2.98
N THR A 142 8.00 2.79 -2.15
CA THR A 142 7.49 3.41 -0.90
C THR A 142 8.65 3.80 0.01
N HIS A 143 9.64 2.92 0.17
CA HIS A 143 10.83 3.23 0.95
C HIS A 143 11.59 4.45 0.40
N TRP A 144 11.76 4.54 -0.91
CA TRP A 144 12.49 5.65 -1.53
C TRP A 144 11.90 7.03 -1.21
N VAL A 145 10.58 7.12 -1.00
CA VAL A 145 9.87 8.39 -0.91
C VAL A 145 9.28 8.66 0.48
N TRP A 146 8.62 7.67 1.07
CA TRP A 146 7.78 7.87 2.25
C TRP A 146 8.37 7.36 3.57
N SER A 147 9.46 6.62 3.53
CA SER A 147 10.06 6.04 4.74
C SER A 147 10.75 7.08 5.65
N GLY A 148 11.09 8.24 5.13
CA GLY A 148 11.96 9.21 5.81
C GLY A 148 13.44 8.82 5.81
N GLN A 149 13.82 7.71 5.17
CA GLN A 149 15.18 7.19 5.03
C GLN A 149 15.51 6.84 3.57
N GLY A 150 14.62 7.20 2.65
CA GLY A 150 14.74 6.86 1.24
C GLY A 150 15.52 7.90 0.44
N TRP A 151 16.33 7.44 -0.52
CA TRP A 151 17.20 8.29 -1.32
C TRP A 151 16.48 9.36 -2.14
N LEU A 152 15.26 9.11 -2.62
CA LEU A 152 14.47 10.11 -3.34
C LEU A 152 13.94 11.20 -2.40
N GLY A 153 13.49 10.81 -1.19
CA GLY A 153 13.10 11.75 -0.15
C GLY A 153 14.26 12.66 0.25
N ASP A 154 15.47 12.10 0.40
CA ASP A 154 16.69 12.85 0.72
C ASP A 154 17.05 13.87 -0.38
N LEU A 155 16.72 13.57 -1.65
CA LEU A 155 16.87 14.51 -2.77
C LEU A 155 15.76 15.58 -2.83
N GLY A 156 14.79 15.54 -1.91
CA GLY A 156 13.69 16.50 -1.84
C GLY A 156 12.49 16.16 -2.73
N PHE A 157 12.38 14.91 -3.22
CA PHE A 157 11.19 14.46 -3.93
C PHE A 157 9.99 14.37 -2.97
N ILE A 158 8.87 14.98 -3.37
CA ILE A 158 7.65 15.02 -2.56
C ILE A 158 6.53 14.32 -3.33
N ASP A 159 5.96 13.31 -2.73
CA ASP A 159 4.70 12.69 -3.16
C ASP A 159 3.71 12.75 -2.00
N PHE A 160 2.72 13.62 -2.11
CA PHE A 160 1.77 13.88 -1.02
C PHE A 160 0.79 12.73 -0.81
N ALA A 161 0.24 12.17 -1.89
CA ALA A 161 -0.87 11.21 -1.81
C ALA A 161 -0.72 9.99 -2.72
N GLY A 162 0.47 9.71 -3.24
CA GLY A 162 0.73 8.48 -3.99
C GLY A 162 0.65 8.61 -5.51
N SER A 163 0.75 9.81 -6.07
CA SER A 163 0.81 9.96 -7.53
C SER A 163 1.98 9.21 -8.14
N GLY A 164 3.16 9.28 -7.52
CA GLY A 164 4.36 8.53 -7.87
C GLY A 164 4.36 7.14 -7.26
N VAL A 165 4.30 7.08 -5.92
CA VAL A 165 4.50 5.84 -5.15
C VAL A 165 3.43 4.79 -5.45
N VAL A 166 2.18 5.19 -5.66
CA VAL A 166 1.06 4.26 -5.90
C VAL A 166 0.70 4.20 -7.38
N HIS A 167 0.26 5.32 -7.96
CA HIS A 167 -0.33 5.33 -9.30
C HIS A 167 0.71 5.14 -10.40
N MET A 168 1.87 5.79 -10.31
CA MET A 168 2.92 5.60 -11.32
C MET A 168 3.54 4.20 -11.22
N VAL A 169 3.75 3.68 -10.00
CA VAL A 169 4.22 2.29 -9.81
C VAL A 169 3.22 1.30 -10.40
N GLY A 170 1.93 1.44 -10.07
CA GLY A 170 0.87 0.62 -10.67
C GLY A 170 0.82 0.78 -12.19
N GLY A 171 0.94 2.00 -12.71
CA GLY A 171 0.94 2.30 -14.14
C GLY A 171 2.11 1.68 -14.90
N PHE A 172 3.35 1.74 -14.39
CA PHE A 172 4.51 1.10 -15.02
C PHE A 172 4.44 -0.42 -14.93
N ALA A 173 4.00 -0.98 -13.81
CA ALA A 173 3.77 -2.42 -13.70
C ALA A 173 2.66 -2.89 -14.67
N ALA A 174 1.60 -2.09 -14.84
CA ALA A 174 0.55 -2.31 -15.81
C ALA A 174 1.08 -2.29 -17.26
N LEU A 175 1.91 -1.30 -17.58
CA LEU A 175 2.55 -1.20 -18.91
C LEU A 175 3.42 -2.41 -19.24
N ALA A 176 4.12 -2.96 -18.25
CA ALA A 176 4.90 -4.18 -18.42
C ALA A 176 4.03 -5.44 -18.59
N GLY A 177 2.78 -5.42 -18.08
CA GLY A 177 1.83 -6.53 -18.14
C GLY A 177 0.96 -6.58 -19.41
N VAL A 178 0.93 -5.51 -20.20
CA VAL A 178 0.12 -5.37 -21.41
C VAL A 178 0.90 -5.76 -22.66
#